data_50a1e54ae745d7d1ef2669ad1f012aca
#
_entry.id   50a1e54ae745d7d1ef2669ad1f012aca
#
_cell.length_a   1.000
_cell.length_b   1.000
_cell.length_c   1.000
_cell.angle_alpha   90.00
_cell.angle_beta   90.00
_cell.angle_gamma   90.00
#
_symmetry.space_group_name_H-M   'P 1'
#
loop_
_entity.id
_entity.type
_entity.pdbx_description
1 polymer ?
#
loop_
_entity_poly.entity_id
_entity_poly.type
_entity_poly.pdbx_seq_one_letter_code
_entity_poly.pdbx_strand_id
1 'polypeptide(L)'
;MTKAIQVEWLKSKRTKSLTVSTLIILIGVFWSILGTVMQKSSSGWEMFFDNQDALPMFLPLAISIFVSRIISNEKEGRTFKLQASNAHGILEIFHNKLWFTSLFFFSMAVVYTSIISFYVTFIKGESISGLVPVHQIVTFTLGSFVQICLYIVMAMIMEKQSAVLATGFLGAFVGIVFQRLSMKFWSFFIPWLGTSFLAMYHFGYDDKTETAFATLDNQIFLKLIVYSMYAVLCYLAARYIVSHKGGELL
;
A
#
# COMPACT_ATOMS: atom_id res chain seq x y z
N MET A 1 -2.66 -18.56 15.17
CA MET A 1 -2.45 -17.20 14.61
C MET A 1 -1.42 -16.37 15.39
N THR A 2 -1.55 -16.21 16.68
CA THR A 2 -0.62 -15.37 17.48
C THR A 2 0.83 -15.79 17.43
N LYS A 3 1.14 -17.10 17.53
CA LYS A 3 2.53 -17.61 17.48
C LYS A 3 3.18 -17.41 16.10
N ALA A 4 2.44 -17.62 15.00
CA ALA A 4 2.95 -17.41 13.65
C ALA A 4 3.31 -15.93 13.42
N ILE A 5 2.45 -15.00 13.83
CA ILE A 5 2.70 -13.56 13.74
C ILE A 5 3.93 -13.15 14.57
N GLN A 6 4.09 -13.70 15.78
CA GLN A 6 5.26 -13.41 16.61
C GLN A 6 6.57 -13.88 15.97
N VAL A 7 6.57 -15.06 15.35
CA VAL A 7 7.74 -15.58 14.62
C VAL A 7 8.08 -14.69 13.44
N GLU A 8 7.09 -14.27 12.65
CA GLU A 8 7.29 -13.37 11.52
C GLU A 8 7.79 -11.99 11.96
N TRP A 9 7.29 -11.47 13.07
CA TRP A 9 7.77 -10.22 13.67
C TRP A 9 9.26 -10.29 14.05
N LEU A 10 9.68 -11.37 14.74
CA LEU A 10 11.07 -11.55 15.14
C LEU A 10 12.01 -11.68 13.93
N LYS A 11 11.59 -12.43 12.89
CA LYS A 11 12.33 -12.55 11.64
C LYS A 11 12.48 -11.19 10.95
N SER A 12 11.39 -10.45 10.82
CA SER A 12 11.37 -9.14 10.16
C SER A 12 12.18 -8.08 10.90
N LYS A 13 12.21 -8.12 12.23
CA LYS A 13 13.07 -7.25 13.05
C LYS A 13 14.55 -7.51 12.76
N ARG A 14 14.95 -8.77 12.64
CA ARG A 14 16.34 -9.17 12.35
C ARG A 14 16.79 -8.72 10.95
N THR A 15 15.90 -8.71 9.98
CA THR A 15 16.20 -8.32 8.59
C THR A 15 16.12 -6.82 8.31
N LYS A 16 15.73 -6.02 9.32
CA LYS A 16 15.48 -4.57 9.22
C LYS A 16 14.42 -4.21 8.17
N SER A 17 13.62 -5.17 7.68
CA SER A 17 12.57 -4.91 6.69
C SER A 17 11.51 -3.96 7.22
N LEU A 18 11.08 -4.13 8.47
CA LEU A 18 10.16 -3.22 9.16
C LEU A 18 10.70 -1.78 9.17
N THR A 19 11.97 -1.60 9.59
CA THR A 19 12.58 -0.27 9.71
C THR A 19 12.65 0.44 8.37
N VAL A 20 13.11 -0.26 7.31
CA VAL A 20 13.26 0.35 5.98
C VAL A 20 11.90 0.75 5.41
N SER A 21 10.89 -0.14 5.50
CA SER A 21 9.55 0.19 4.98
C SER A 21 8.87 1.29 5.78
N THR A 22 9.04 1.33 7.10
CA THR A 22 8.57 2.44 7.95
C THR A 22 9.20 3.76 7.52
N LEU A 23 10.53 3.79 7.31
CA LEU A 23 11.23 5.01 6.87
C LEU A 23 10.71 5.50 5.52
N ILE A 24 10.46 4.60 4.55
CA ILE A 24 9.90 4.98 3.25
C ILE A 24 8.51 5.62 3.41
N ILE A 25 7.65 5.04 4.25
CA ILE A 25 6.32 5.61 4.50
C ILE A 25 6.43 6.97 5.22
N LEU A 26 7.34 7.12 6.18
CA LEU A 26 7.57 8.41 6.86
C LEU A 26 8.10 9.49 5.91
N ILE A 27 8.98 9.12 4.96
CA ILE A 27 9.39 10.02 3.88
C ILE A 27 8.18 10.42 3.02
N GLY A 28 7.27 9.47 2.74
CA GLY A 28 6.01 9.76 2.04
C GLY A 28 5.10 10.73 2.81
N VAL A 29 5.00 10.60 4.14
CA VAL A 29 4.27 11.57 4.99
C VAL A 29 4.88 12.96 4.87
N PHE A 30 6.21 13.05 5.03
CA PHE A 30 6.93 14.32 4.94
C PHE A 30 6.77 14.96 3.55
N TRP A 31 6.85 14.16 2.49
CA TRP A 31 6.64 14.61 1.12
C TRP A 31 5.21 15.15 0.91
N SER A 32 4.20 14.44 1.41
CA SER A 32 2.79 14.86 1.33
C SER A 32 2.59 16.22 2.02
N ILE A 33 3.10 16.39 3.23
CA ILE A 33 2.98 17.64 3.97
C ILE A 33 3.71 18.78 3.24
N LEU A 34 4.97 18.56 2.83
CA LEU A 34 5.78 19.57 2.14
C LEU A 34 5.16 19.97 0.80
N GLY A 35 4.74 19.00 -0.02
CA GLY A 35 4.13 19.25 -1.32
C GLY A 35 2.88 20.12 -1.19
N THR A 36 2.00 19.78 -0.25
CA THR A 36 0.77 20.55 -0.02
C THR A 36 1.04 21.96 0.53
N VAL A 37 2.03 22.11 1.44
CA VAL A 37 2.38 23.42 2.01
C VAL A 37 3.00 24.36 0.97
N MET A 38 3.77 23.82 0.02
CA MET A 38 4.42 24.62 -1.02
C MET A 38 3.49 25.05 -2.17
N GLN A 39 2.34 24.41 -2.28
CA GLN A 39 1.35 24.75 -3.32
C GLN A 39 0.50 25.95 -2.90
N LYS A 40 0.26 26.89 -3.84
CA LYS A 40 -0.79 27.89 -3.68
C LYS A 40 -2.12 27.18 -3.85
N SER A 41 -2.84 26.95 -2.76
CA SER A 41 -4.13 26.27 -2.76
C SER A 41 -5.26 27.24 -2.42
N SER A 42 -6.38 27.10 -3.15
CA SER A 42 -7.67 27.72 -2.78
C SER A 42 -8.50 26.86 -1.85
N SER A 43 -8.13 25.57 -1.70
CA SER A 43 -8.73 24.61 -0.74
C SER A 43 -7.88 24.56 0.52
N GLY A 44 -8.53 24.25 1.66
CA GLY A 44 -7.88 24.12 2.95
C GLY A 44 -7.24 22.74 3.17
N TRP A 45 -7.66 22.08 4.25
CA TRP A 45 -7.13 20.79 4.69
C TRP A 45 -7.42 19.61 3.75
N GLU A 46 -8.37 19.73 2.84
CA GLU A 46 -8.76 18.68 1.88
C GLU A 46 -7.59 18.23 1.00
N MET A 47 -6.68 19.16 0.68
CA MET A 47 -5.49 18.89 -0.12
C MET A 47 -4.52 17.88 0.53
N PHE A 48 -4.56 17.73 1.86
CA PHE A 48 -3.71 16.77 2.56
C PHE A 48 -4.22 15.32 2.43
N PHE A 49 -5.43 15.13 1.93
CA PHE A 49 -6.11 13.83 1.81
C PHE A 49 -6.43 13.45 0.36
N ASP A 50 -5.82 14.10 -0.62
CA ASP A 50 -6.05 13.81 -2.04
C ASP A 50 -5.34 12.53 -2.52
N ASN A 51 -4.32 12.05 -1.78
CA ASN A 51 -3.57 10.81 -2.05
C ASN A 51 -2.95 10.71 -3.47
N GLN A 52 -2.73 11.82 -4.12
CA GLN A 52 -2.25 11.77 -5.51
C GLN A 52 -0.73 11.74 -5.62
N ASP A 53 0.00 12.33 -4.68
CA ASP A 53 1.45 12.50 -4.82
C ASP A 53 2.26 11.45 -4.06
N ALA A 54 2.07 11.35 -2.75
CA ALA A 54 2.95 10.57 -1.88
C ALA A 54 2.63 9.07 -1.90
N LEU A 55 1.37 8.68 -1.68
CA LEU A 55 1.02 7.27 -1.53
C LEU A 55 1.24 6.45 -2.80
N PRO A 56 0.87 6.90 -4.00
CA PRO A 56 1.14 6.14 -5.22
C PRO A 56 2.62 5.92 -5.51
N MET A 57 3.49 6.81 -5.00
CA MET A 57 4.94 6.70 -5.15
C MET A 57 5.57 5.81 -4.09
N PHE A 58 5.34 6.10 -2.82
CA PHE A 58 6.09 5.49 -1.72
C PHE A 58 5.53 4.13 -1.30
N LEU A 59 4.23 3.89 -1.46
CA LEU A 59 3.59 2.66 -1.04
C LEU A 59 4.06 1.44 -1.84
N PRO A 60 4.11 1.44 -3.19
CA PRO A 60 4.63 0.32 -3.95
C PRO A 60 6.08 -0.01 -3.60
N LEU A 61 6.92 1.01 -3.37
CA LEU A 61 8.31 0.83 -2.95
C LEU A 61 8.40 0.18 -1.57
N ALA A 62 7.65 0.70 -0.60
CA ALA A 62 7.65 0.17 0.76
C ALA A 62 7.19 -1.29 0.80
N ILE A 63 6.12 -1.64 0.08
CA ILE A 63 5.57 -3.00 0.05
C ILE A 63 6.54 -3.95 -0.66
N SER A 64 7.06 -3.56 -1.85
CA SER A 64 7.97 -4.42 -2.61
C SER A 64 9.25 -4.73 -1.84
N ILE A 65 9.84 -3.73 -1.17
CA ILE A 65 11.04 -3.92 -0.34
C ILE A 65 10.71 -4.81 0.87
N PHE A 66 9.59 -4.59 1.53
CA PHE A 66 9.17 -5.39 2.67
C PHE A 66 8.97 -6.85 2.28
N VAL A 67 8.13 -7.10 1.28
CA VAL A 67 7.78 -8.44 0.81
C VAL A 67 8.99 -9.18 0.25
N SER A 68 9.78 -8.52 -0.59
CA SER A 68 10.98 -9.14 -1.16
C SER A 68 11.94 -9.62 -0.09
N ARG A 69 12.18 -8.84 0.96
CA ARG A 69 13.08 -9.20 2.06
C ARG A 69 12.57 -10.35 2.91
N ILE A 70 11.28 -10.34 3.31
CA ILE A 70 10.73 -11.40 4.16
C ILE A 70 10.65 -12.75 3.46
N ILE A 71 10.52 -12.77 2.13
CA ILE A 71 10.45 -13.99 1.35
C ILE A 71 11.84 -14.46 0.90
N SER A 72 12.71 -13.55 0.42
CA SER A 72 14.07 -13.88 0.00
C SER A 72 14.89 -14.53 1.12
N ASN A 73 14.81 -14.00 2.33
CA ASN A 73 15.53 -14.56 3.48
C ASN A 73 15.11 -16.00 3.80
N GLU A 74 13.86 -16.36 3.54
CA GLU A 74 13.39 -17.74 3.74
C GLU A 74 13.84 -18.66 2.60
N LYS A 75 13.90 -18.14 1.37
CA LYS A 75 14.45 -18.89 0.24
C LYS A 75 15.94 -19.16 0.42
N GLU A 76 16.73 -18.15 0.77
CA GLU A 76 18.17 -18.27 1.00
C GLU A 76 18.48 -19.21 2.19
N GLY A 77 17.69 -19.13 3.26
CA GLY A 77 17.80 -20.00 4.42
C GLY A 77 17.25 -21.41 4.21
N ARG A 78 16.73 -21.76 3.02
CA ARG A 78 16.04 -23.03 2.71
C ARG A 78 14.91 -23.37 3.68
N THR A 79 14.40 -22.36 4.41
CA THR A 79 13.35 -22.55 5.43
C THR A 79 12.00 -22.92 4.83
N PHE A 80 11.76 -22.59 3.56
CA PHE A 80 10.57 -23.06 2.82
C PHE A 80 10.50 -24.58 2.77
N LYS A 81 11.61 -25.26 2.45
CA LYS A 81 11.67 -26.73 2.40
C LYS A 81 11.49 -27.35 3.78
N LEU A 82 12.08 -26.75 4.81
CA LEU A 82 11.90 -27.19 6.20
C LEU A 82 10.47 -27.01 6.71
N GLN A 83 9.82 -25.92 6.35
CA GLN A 83 8.41 -25.69 6.72
C GLN A 83 7.49 -26.68 6.01
N ALA A 84 7.74 -26.94 4.73
CA ALA A 84 6.98 -27.92 3.96
C ALA A 84 7.16 -29.36 4.48
N SER A 85 8.38 -29.74 4.93
CA SER A 85 8.63 -31.03 5.53
C SER A 85 7.96 -31.20 6.90
N ASN A 86 7.67 -30.10 7.60
CA ASN A 86 6.95 -30.08 8.88
C ASN A 86 5.42 -29.96 8.72
N ALA A 87 4.87 -30.46 7.63
CA ALA A 87 3.43 -30.47 7.31
C ALA A 87 2.76 -29.08 7.16
N HIS A 88 3.53 -27.98 7.10
CA HIS A 88 2.98 -26.67 6.76
C HIS A 88 2.87 -26.54 5.24
N GLY A 89 1.65 -26.61 4.71
CA GLY A 89 1.41 -26.44 3.27
C GLY A 89 1.81 -25.06 2.79
N ILE A 90 2.22 -24.94 1.52
CA ILE A 90 2.61 -23.65 0.90
C ILE A 90 1.54 -22.56 1.04
N LEU A 91 0.27 -22.95 1.03
CA LEU A 91 -0.85 -22.04 1.25
C LEU A 91 -0.86 -21.47 2.68
N GLU A 92 -0.47 -22.25 3.68
CA GLU A 92 -0.37 -21.75 5.05
C GLU A 92 0.75 -20.71 5.17
N ILE A 93 1.88 -20.95 4.52
CA ILE A 93 3.00 -20.00 4.45
C ILE A 93 2.53 -18.71 3.77
N PHE A 94 1.83 -18.82 2.63
CA PHE A 94 1.26 -17.68 1.92
C PHE A 94 0.34 -16.86 2.82
N HIS A 95 -0.63 -17.50 3.50
CA HIS A 95 -1.57 -16.81 4.38
C HIS A 95 -0.87 -16.12 5.56
N ASN A 96 0.11 -16.79 6.20
CA ASN A 96 0.86 -16.20 7.30
C ASN A 96 1.63 -14.93 6.85
N LYS A 97 2.25 -14.97 5.67
CA LYS A 97 2.93 -13.80 5.08
C LYS A 97 1.95 -12.69 4.72
N LEU A 98 0.82 -13.05 4.10
CA LEU A 98 -0.23 -12.10 3.71
C LEU A 98 -0.79 -11.37 4.93
N TRP A 99 -1.19 -12.11 5.98
CA TRP A 99 -1.75 -11.51 7.18
C TRP A 99 -0.75 -10.65 7.93
N PHE A 100 0.49 -11.13 8.07
CA PHE A 100 1.53 -10.36 8.74
C PHE A 100 1.82 -9.05 8.00
N THR A 101 2.00 -9.11 6.68
CA THR A 101 2.26 -7.92 5.87
C THR A 101 1.07 -6.96 5.88
N SER A 102 -0.16 -7.47 5.74
CA SER A 102 -1.36 -6.64 5.79
C SER A 102 -1.55 -5.94 7.13
N LEU A 103 -1.28 -6.63 8.25
CA LEU A 103 -1.34 -6.04 9.58
C LEU A 103 -0.28 -4.94 9.77
N PHE A 104 0.93 -5.15 9.25
CA PHE A 104 1.97 -4.13 9.29
C PHE A 104 1.57 -2.89 8.49
N PHE A 105 1.10 -3.04 7.25
CA PHE A 105 0.68 -1.89 6.44
C PHE A 105 -0.61 -1.23 6.94
N PHE A 106 -1.52 -1.97 7.57
CA PHE A 106 -2.63 -1.38 8.32
C PHE A 106 -2.12 -0.48 9.47
N SER A 107 -1.14 -0.94 10.24
CA SER A 107 -0.53 -0.12 11.29
C SER A 107 0.14 1.14 10.71
N MET A 108 0.78 1.02 9.54
CA MET A 108 1.35 2.16 8.83
C MET A 108 0.28 3.12 8.30
N ALA A 109 -0.89 2.62 7.87
CA ALA A 109 -2.03 3.46 7.48
C ALA A 109 -2.52 4.32 8.65
N VAL A 110 -2.61 3.74 9.85
CA VAL A 110 -2.97 4.47 11.07
C VAL A 110 -1.92 5.53 11.40
N VAL A 111 -0.63 5.18 11.37
CA VAL A 111 0.46 6.13 11.65
C VAL A 111 0.48 7.27 10.63
N TYR A 112 0.42 6.96 9.33
CA TYR A 112 0.37 7.93 8.25
C TYR A 112 -0.76 8.94 8.44
N THR A 113 -1.98 8.43 8.62
CA THR A 113 -3.19 9.24 8.78
C THR A 113 -3.15 10.07 10.06
N SER A 114 -2.65 9.50 11.17
CA SER A 114 -2.55 10.21 12.44
C SER A 114 -1.58 11.39 12.36
N ILE A 115 -0.44 11.23 11.69
CA ILE A 115 0.54 12.34 11.53
C ILE A 115 -0.05 13.46 10.69
N ILE A 116 -0.70 13.15 9.58
CA ILE A 116 -1.35 14.15 8.72
C ILE A 116 -2.49 14.86 9.49
N SER A 117 -3.36 14.10 10.14
CA SER A 117 -4.47 14.67 10.92
C SER A 117 -3.96 15.55 12.06
N PHE A 118 -2.90 15.13 12.76
CA PHE A 118 -2.26 15.93 13.79
C PHE A 118 -1.71 17.25 13.21
N TYR A 119 -1.02 17.17 12.07
CA TYR A 119 -0.47 18.36 11.41
C TYR A 119 -1.58 19.36 11.05
N VAL A 120 -2.66 18.89 10.41
CA VAL A 120 -3.77 19.76 9.99
C VAL A 120 -4.50 20.37 11.19
N THR A 121 -4.79 19.57 12.22
CA THR A 121 -5.57 20.04 13.38
C THR A 121 -4.76 20.95 14.29
N PHE A 122 -3.51 20.58 14.64
CA PHE A 122 -2.75 21.31 15.66
C PHE A 122 -1.80 22.36 15.08
N ILE A 123 -1.28 22.18 13.86
CA ILE A 123 -0.34 23.12 13.26
C ILE A 123 -1.05 24.12 12.35
N LYS A 124 -2.02 23.64 11.55
CA LYS A 124 -2.83 24.52 10.68
C LYS A 124 -4.04 25.12 11.41
N GLY A 125 -4.48 24.53 12.53
CA GLY A 125 -5.64 25.00 13.29
C GLY A 125 -6.98 24.72 12.59
N GLU A 126 -7.03 23.78 11.64
CA GLU A 126 -8.22 23.47 10.87
C GLU A 126 -8.95 22.24 11.46
N SER A 127 -10.29 22.27 11.49
CA SER A 127 -11.09 21.17 11.99
C SER A 127 -11.37 20.15 10.88
N ILE A 128 -11.03 18.88 11.11
CA ILE A 128 -11.27 17.78 10.18
C ILE A 128 -12.48 16.97 10.65
N SER A 129 -13.40 16.64 9.75
CA SER A 129 -14.46 15.66 10.03
C SER A 129 -13.85 14.29 10.35
N GLY A 130 -14.29 13.64 11.43
CA GLY A 130 -13.78 12.32 11.84
C GLY A 130 -13.93 11.21 10.78
N LEU A 131 -14.82 11.38 9.81
CA LEU A 131 -14.97 10.45 8.69
C LEU A 131 -13.76 10.44 7.74
N VAL A 132 -13.07 11.57 7.58
CA VAL A 132 -11.95 11.70 6.63
C VAL A 132 -10.74 10.85 7.04
N PRO A 133 -10.24 10.90 8.29
CA PRO A 133 -9.17 10.00 8.73
C PRO A 133 -9.55 8.53 8.64
N VAL A 134 -10.79 8.16 8.99
CA VAL A 134 -11.26 6.77 8.89
C VAL A 134 -11.25 6.31 7.44
N HIS A 135 -11.78 7.13 6.53
CA HIS A 135 -11.76 6.85 5.10
C HIS A 135 -10.32 6.70 4.57
N GLN A 136 -9.41 7.58 5.00
CA GLN A 136 -7.98 7.52 4.62
C GLN A 136 -7.33 6.20 5.04
N ILE A 137 -7.59 5.71 6.27
CA ILE A 137 -7.08 4.42 6.74
C ILE A 137 -7.63 3.28 5.87
N VAL A 138 -8.91 3.31 5.53
CA VAL A 138 -9.55 2.30 4.66
C VAL A 138 -8.93 2.32 3.27
N THR A 139 -8.77 3.49 2.67
CA THR A 139 -8.15 3.70 1.35
C THR A 139 -6.73 3.15 1.29
N PHE A 140 -5.90 3.53 2.26
CA PHE A 140 -4.53 3.03 2.35
C PHE A 140 -4.50 1.51 2.52
N THR A 141 -5.35 0.97 3.40
CA THR A 141 -5.38 -0.47 3.70
C THR A 141 -5.83 -1.29 2.49
N LEU A 142 -6.90 -0.89 1.81
CA LEU A 142 -7.39 -1.58 0.63
C LEU A 142 -6.42 -1.47 -0.55
N GLY A 143 -5.86 -0.28 -0.80
CA GLY A 143 -4.88 -0.07 -1.85
C GLY A 143 -3.58 -0.85 -1.62
N SER A 144 -3.11 -0.91 -0.37
CA SER A 144 -1.95 -1.74 -0.01
C SER A 144 -2.22 -3.23 -0.12
N PHE A 145 -3.41 -3.70 0.25
CA PHE A 145 -3.76 -5.12 0.24
C PHE A 145 -3.65 -5.75 -1.17
N VAL A 146 -4.15 -5.07 -2.19
CA VAL A 146 -4.05 -5.53 -3.58
C VAL A 146 -2.58 -5.64 -4.02
N GLN A 147 -1.77 -4.64 -3.68
CA GLN A 147 -0.34 -4.65 -3.99
C GLN A 147 0.41 -5.74 -3.21
N ILE A 148 0.05 -5.98 -1.94
CA ILE A 148 0.62 -7.05 -1.12
C ILE A 148 0.35 -8.42 -1.76
N CYS A 149 -0.87 -8.68 -2.20
CA CYS A 149 -1.21 -9.92 -2.91
C CYS A 149 -0.32 -10.12 -4.15
N LEU A 150 -0.17 -9.07 -4.96
CA LEU A 150 0.66 -9.11 -6.16
C LEU A 150 2.13 -9.40 -5.83
N TYR A 151 2.73 -8.63 -4.90
CA TYR A 151 4.16 -8.77 -4.58
C TYR A 151 4.49 -10.07 -3.85
N ILE A 152 3.59 -10.60 -2.99
CA ILE A 152 3.82 -11.90 -2.35
C ILE A 152 3.86 -13.01 -3.41
N VAL A 153 2.89 -13.03 -4.34
CA VAL A 153 2.88 -14.02 -5.43
C VAL A 153 4.15 -13.92 -6.26
N MET A 154 4.53 -12.70 -6.67
CA MET A 154 5.76 -12.49 -7.43
C MET A 154 7.01 -12.95 -6.66
N ALA A 155 7.11 -12.59 -5.38
CA ALA A 155 8.25 -12.97 -4.55
C ALA A 155 8.31 -14.47 -4.30
N MET A 156 7.17 -15.17 -4.22
CA MET A 156 7.14 -16.62 -4.10
C MET A 156 7.56 -17.32 -5.40
N ILE A 157 7.14 -16.84 -6.56
CA ILE A 157 7.41 -17.47 -7.85
C ILE A 157 8.79 -17.12 -8.39
N MET A 158 9.20 -15.85 -8.29
CA MET A 158 10.46 -15.38 -8.85
C MET A 158 11.64 -15.77 -7.97
N GLU A 159 12.71 -16.31 -8.56
CA GLU A 159 13.92 -16.65 -7.83
C GLU A 159 14.69 -15.42 -7.36
N LYS A 160 14.73 -14.37 -8.21
CA LYS A 160 15.54 -13.16 -7.96
C LYS A 160 14.72 -12.09 -7.23
N GLN A 161 15.19 -11.68 -6.06
CA GLN A 161 14.64 -10.56 -5.29
C GLN A 161 14.56 -9.26 -6.11
N SER A 162 15.54 -9.02 -6.97
CA SER A 162 15.60 -7.82 -7.81
C SER A 162 14.39 -7.65 -8.74
N ALA A 163 13.73 -8.73 -9.16
CA ALA A 163 12.55 -8.65 -10.01
C ALA A 163 11.35 -8.04 -9.25
N VAL A 164 11.16 -8.41 -7.98
CA VAL A 164 10.11 -7.84 -7.13
C VAL A 164 10.38 -6.36 -6.84
N LEU A 165 11.64 -6.00 -6.58
CA LEU A 165 12.05 -4.62 -6.37
C LEU A 165 11.85 -3.77 -7.63
N ALA A 166 12.21 -4.29 -8.81
CA ALA A 166 12.01 -3.61 -10.08
C ALA A 166 10.53 -3.31 -10.35
N THR A 167 9.63 -4.25 -10.06
CA THR A 167 8.18 -4.01 -10.18
C THR A 167 7.66 -3.01 -9.15
N GLY A 168 8.26 -2.93 -7.96
CA GLY A 168 7.98 -1.87 -6.99
C GLY A 168 8.34 -0.48 -7.53
N PHE A 169 9.51 -0.36 -8.16
CA PHE A 169 9.95 0.86 -8.83
C PHE A 169 9.04 1.24 -10.01
N LEU A 170 8.72 0.27 -10.87
CA LEU A 170 7.77 0.49 -11.98
C LEU A 170 6.40 0.91 -11.44
N GLY A 171 5.94 0.30 -10.36
CA GLY A 171 4.69 0.65 -9.70
C GLY A 171 4.66 2.08 -9.19
N ALA A 172 5.74 2.53 -8.55
CA ALA A 172 5.90 3.91 -8.10
C ALA A 172 5.87 4.90 -9.27
N PHE A 173 6.59 4.57 -10.36
CA PHE A 173 6.60 5.38 -11.58
C PHE A 173 5.20 5.46 -12.22
N VAL A 174 4.53 4.32 -12.36
CA VAL A 174 3.14 4.27 -12.87
C VAL A 174 2.20 5.08 -11.97
N GLY A 175 2.36 4.96 -10.64
CA GLY A 175 1.59 5.72 -9.66
C GLY A 175 1.66 7.22 -9.84
N ILE A 176 2.85 7.75 -10.13
CA ILE A 176 3.05 9.20 -10.37
C ILE A 176 2.56 9.62 -11.75
N VAL A 177 3.02 8.93 -12.80
CA VAL A 177 2.75 9.35 -14.19
C VAL A 177 1.27 9.25 -14.53
N PHE A 178 0.60 8.21 -14.05
CA PHE A 178 -0.79 7.93 -14.35
C PHE A 178 -1.77 8.35 -13.26
N GLN A 179 -1.33 9.12 -12.26
CA GLN A 179 -2.20 9.55 -11.16
C GLN A 179 -3.49 10.26 -11.63
N ARG A 180 -3.42 11.08 -12.70
CA ARG A 180 -4.60 11.74 -13.29
C ARG A 180 -5.64 10.75 -13.83
N LEU A 181 -5.23 9.53 -14.18
CA LEU A 181 -6.14 8.48 -14.61
C LEU A 181 -6.95 7.90 -13.45
N SER A 182 -6.55 8.13 -12.20
CA SER A 182 -7.28 7.66 -11.02
C SER A 182 -8.72 8.22 -10.95
N MET A 183 -8.97 9.36 -11.58
CA MET A 183 -10.33 9.91 -11.73
C MET A 183 -11.22 9.06 -12.64
N LYS A 184 -10.65 8.27 -13.55
CA LYS A 184 -11.42 7.42 -14.45
C LYS A 184 -11.78 6.10 -13.76
N PHE A 185 -13.03 5.70 -13.88
CA PHE A 185 -13.56 4.52 -13.17
C PHE A 185 -12.78 3.23 -13.47
N TRP A 186 -12.31 3.01 -14.68
CA TRP A 186 -11.54 1.80 -15.05
C TRP A 186 -10.13 1.72 -14.43
N SER A 187 -9.63 2.81 -13.82
CA SER A 187 -8.28 2.83 -13.23
C SER A 187 -8.11 1.89 -12.04
N PHE A 188 -9.20 1.36 -11.47
CA PHE A 188 -9.14 0.38 -10.39
C PHE A 188 -8.40 -0.91 -10.76
N PHE A 189 -8.31 -1.24 -12.06
CA PHE A 189 -7.52 -2.39 -12.52
C PHE A 189 -6.01 -2.23 -12.35
N ILE A 190 -5.54 -0.99 -12.18
CA ILE A 190 -4.12 -0.72 -11.99
C ILE A 190 -3.82 -0.75 -10.48
N PRO A 191 -3.12 -1.79 -9.96
CA PRO A 191 -2.94 -1.98 -8.52
C PRO A 191 -2.29 -0.78 -7.81
N TRP A 192 -1.40 -0.10 -8.50
CA TRP A 192 -0.64 1.03 -7.96
C TRP A 192 -1.43 2.34 -7.87
N LEU A 193 -2.54 2.45 -8.58
CA LEU A 193 -3.46 3.60 -8.50
C LEU A 193 -4.56 3.42 -7.45
N GLY A 194 -4.60 2.31 -6.76
CA GLY A 194 -5.69 1.98 -5.82
C GLY A 194 -5.93 3.04 -4.75
N THR A 195 -4.87 3.59 -4.16
CA THR A 195 -4.99 4.65 -3.14
C THR A 195 -5.51 5.96 -3.72
N SER A 196 -5.09 6.33 -4.93
CA SER A 196 -5.58 7.53 -5.61
C SER A 196 -7.00 7.36 -6.15
N PHE A 197 -7.34 6.15 -6.63
CA PHE A 197 -8.70 5.82 -7.07
C PHE A 197 -9.72 5.90 -5.93
N LEU A 198 -9.33 5.48 -4.73
CA LEU A 198 -10.15 5.50 -3.53
C LEU A 198 -10.04 6.81 -2.74
N ALA A 199 -9.29 7.80 -3.20
CA ALA A 199 -9.15 9.08 -2.51
C ALA A 199 -10.50 9.78 -2.40
N MET A 200 -10.78 10.38 -1.23
CA MET A 200 -12.01 11.12 -0.98
C MET A 200 -12.00 12.46 -1.71
N TYR A 201 -10.83 13.03 -1.89
CA TYR A 201 -10.60 14.29 -2.59
C TYR A 201 -9.69 14.08 -3.79
N HIS A 202 -9.96 14.79 -4.87
CA HIS A 202 -9.15 14.78 -6.07
C HIS A 202 -8.55 16.14 -6.31
N PHE A 203 -7.26 16.15 -6.64
CA PHE A 203 -6.51 17.34 -7.02
C PHE A 203 -7.01 17.91 -8.34
N GLY A 204 -7.25 19.21 -8.35
CA GLY A 204 -7.48 20.01 -9.55
C GLY A 204 -6.54 21.21 -9.56
N TYR A 205 -6.28 21.75 -10.74
CA TYR A 205 -5.50 22.97 -10.92
C TYR A 205 -6.25 23.91 -11.87
N ASP A 206 -6.40 25.16 -11.45
CA ASP A 206 -7.00 26.20 -12.26
C ASP A 206 -5.90 27.08 -12.88
N ASP A 207 -5.70 26.94 -14.18
CA ASP A 207 -4.67 27.67 -14.95
C ASP A 207 -4.89 29.20 -14.94
N LYS A 208 -6.12 29.67 -14.68
CA LYS A 208 -6.43 31.11 -14.71
C LYS A 208 -6.03 31.80 -13.40
N THR A 209 -6.26 31.12 -12.29
CA THR A 209 -5.95 31.64 -10.95
C THR A 209 -4.60 31.17 -10.43
N GLU A 210 -3.95 30.26 -11.16
CA GLU A 210 -2.70 29.58 -10.74
C GLU A 210 -2.81 28.95 -9.34
N THR A 211 -3.98 28.41 -9.01
CA THR A 211 -4.26 27.82 -7.71
C THR A 211 -4.68 26.37 -7.82
N ALA A 212 -4.19 25.55 -6.89
CA ALA A 212 -4.64 24.18 -6.73
C ALA A 212 -5.94 24.14 -5.90
N PHE A 213 -6.80 23.18 -6.18
CA PHE A 213 -8.02 22.96 -5.41
C PHE A 213 -8.32 21.46 -5.28
N ALA A 214 -9.08 21.11 -4.26
CA ALA A 214 -9.54 19.75 -4.02
C ALA A 214 -11.03 19.64 -4.29
N THR A 215 -11.42 18.59 -5.01
CA THR A 215 -12.85 18.29 -5.30
C THR A 215 -13.24 17.01 -4.60
N LEU A 216 -14.39 17.01 -3.92
CA LEU A 216 -14.96 15.83 -3.29
C LEU A 216 -15.44 14.82 -4.35
N ASP A 217 -15.12 13.55 -4.19
CA ASP A 217 -15.58 12.48 -5.07
C ASP A 217 -16.98 12.00 -4.64
N ASN A 218 -17.97 12.29 -5.48
CA ASN A 218 -19.35 11.88 -5.24
C ASN A 218 -19.60 10.37 -5.41
N GLN A 219 -18.66 9.64 -6.03
CA GLN A 219 -18.78 8.20 -6.28
C GLN A 219 -18.01 7.34 -5.28
N ILE A 220 -17.53 7.92 -4.20
CA ILE A 220 -16.62 7.27 -3.27
C ILE A 220 -17.14 5.92 -2.72
N PHE A 221 -18.42 5.83 -2.35
CA PHE A 221 -19.02 4.60 -1.86
C PHE A 221 -19.05 3.49 -2.92
N LEU A 222 -19.40 3.85 -4.16
CA LEU A 222 -19.39 2.91 -5.28
C LEU A 222 -17.96 2.42 -5.56
N LYS A 223 -16.99 3.33 -5.57
CA LYS A 223 -15.57 3.01 -5.74
C LYS A 223 -15.05 2.07 -4.65
N LEU A 224 -15.43 2.29 -3.38
CA LEU A 224 -15.08 1.41 -2.26
C LEU A 224 -15.63 0.01 -2.45
N ILE A 225 -16.90 -0.13 -2.85
CA ILE A 225 -17.53 -1.44 -3.09
C ILE A 225 -16.80 -2.17 -4.23
N VAL A 226 -16.63 -1.51 -5.38
CA VAL A 226 -15.98 -2.09 -6.57
C VAL A 226 -14.55 -2.50 -6.27
N TYR A 227 -13.80 -1.64 -5.57
CA TYR A 227 -12.41 -1.94 -5.24
C TYR A 227 -12.29 -3.05 -4.18
N SER A 228 -13.22 -3.15 -3.25
CA SER A 228 -13.28 -4.26 -2.28
C SER A 228 -13.53 -5.59 -3.00
N MET A 229 -14.44 -5.63 -3.99
CA MET A 229 -14.65 -6.82 -4.82
C MET A 229 -13.39 -7.18 -5.62
N TYR A 230 -12.72 -6.17 -6.20
CA TYR A 230 -11.45 -6.35 -6.90
C TYR A 230 -10.35 -6.90 -5.96
N ALA A 231 -10.25 -6.41 -4.73
CA ALA A 231 -9.31 -6.91 -3.73
C ALA A 231 -9.56 -8.39 -3.39
N VAL A 232 -10.82 -8.79 -3.27
CA VAL A 232 -11.20 -10.21 -3.07
C VAL A 232 -10.79 -11.05 -4.29
N LEU A 233 -11.04 -10.58 -5.50
CA LEU A 233 -10.63 -11.28 -6.74
C LEU A 233 -9.11 -11.42 -6.82
N CYS A 234 -8.34 -10.37 -6.49
CA CYS A 234 -6.88 -10.43 -6.44
C CYS A 234 -6.38 -11.43 -5.40
N TYR A 235 -7.01 -11.50 -4.22
CA TYR A 235 -6.69 -12.52 -3.22
C TYR A 235 -6.98 -13.94 -3.71
N LEU A 236 -8.14 -14.18 -4.32
CA LEU A 236 -8.52 -15.50 -4.86
C LEU A 236 -7.56 -15.92 -5.98
N ALA A 237 -7.21 -15.01 -6.89
CA ALA A 237 -6.22 -15.24 -7.93
C ALA A 237 -4.84 -15.56 -7.35
N ALA A 238 -4.38 -14.79 -6.36
CA ALA A 238 -3.11 -15.02 -5.67
C ALA A 238 -3.07 -16.41 -5.01
N ARG A 239 -4.14 -16.76 -4.28
CA ARG A 239 -4.30 -18.08 -3.65
C ARG A 239 -4.29 -19.21 -4.70
N TYR A 240 -5.01 -19.04 -5.80
CA TYR A 240 -5.05 -20.02 -6.89
C TYR A 240 -3.66 -20.25 -7.50
N ILE A 241 -2.94 -19.17 -7.84
CA ILE A 241 -1.60 -19.25 -8.43
C ILE A 241 -0.63 -19.97 -7.48
N VAL A 242 -0.63 -19.60 -6.20
CA VAL A 242 0.24 -20.24 -5.20
C VAL A 242 -0.10 -21.71 -4.99
N SER A 243 -1.38 -22.09 -5.01
CA SER A 243 -1.79 -23.49 -4.85
C SER A 243 -1.33 -24.39 -6.01
N HIS A 244 -1.33 -23.88 -7.25
CA HIS A 244 -0.98 -24.65 -8.44
C HIS A 244 0.51 -24.68 -8.72
N LYS A 245 1.20 -23.54 -8.52
CA LYS A 245 2.66 -23.46 -8.74
C LYS A 245 3.49 -23.80 -7.51
N GLY A 246 2.86 -23.97 -6.37
CA GLY A 246 3.53 -24.23 -5.10
C GLY A 246 4.35 -25.53 -5.05
N GLY A 247 3.96 -26.53 -5.83
CA GLY A 247 4.72 -27.78 -5.96
C GLY A 247 6.09 -27.61 -6.63
N GLU A 248 6.25 -26.61 -7.49
CA GLU A 248 7.53 -26.31 -8.17
C GLU A 248 8.47 -25.47 -7.28
N LEU A 249 7.94 -24.89 -6.20
CA LEU A 249 8.67 -24.02 -5.26
C LEU A 249 9.30 -24.77 -4.09
N LEU A 250 8.99 -26.06 -3.92
CA LEU A 250 9.51 -26.97 -2.88
C LEU A 250 10.60 -27.89 -3.44
#